data_fd26c47825c9a4f1e6afde64b1664457
#
_entry.id   fd26c47825c9a4f1e6afde64b1664457
#
_cell.length_a   1.000
_cell.length_b   1.000
_cell.length_c   1.000
_cell.angle_alpha   90.00
_cell.angle_beta   90.00
_cell.angle_gamma   90.00
#
_symmetry.space_group_name_H-M   'P 1'
#
loop_
_entity.id
_entity.type
_entity.pdbx_description
1 polymer ?
#
loop_
_entity_poly.entity_id
_entity_poly.type
_entity_poly.pdbx_seq_one_letter_code
_entity_poly.pdbx_strand_id
1 'polypeptide(L)'
;MRFGKLGLGQRFLVLGLGAATPAALLMGLLVPAAVHAKVAPKAPSVTDYVTFYGWVDNSPPGAGIAHPCIHQQAGGTGTFSDPVTFAEHIDLHGPWCQKIYVPFLKKYFIHEDQCNPCGGVPNNHVDLWMGGDAASTHNPEKRALLHCEDKWTRHAMVVLHPPSNEPVDTTPMFTPPTTCHGGSGDNGGS
;
A
#
# COMPACT_ATOMS: atom_id res chain seq x y z
N MET A 1 -58.90 15.24 17.16
CA MET A 1 -59.93 16.33 17.28
C MET A 1 -59.49 17.54 16.44
N ARG A 2 -60.45 17.95 15.57
CA ARG A 2 -60.54 19.24 14.82
C ARG A 2 -59.45 19.46 13.74
N PHE A 3 -59.77 19.28 12.43
CA PHE A 3 -60.69 19.97 11.50
C PHE A 3 -60.50 21.48 11.36
N GLY A 4 -60.26 21.87 10.12
CA GLY A 4 -60.63 23.18 9.54
C GLY A 4 -59.50 23.70 8.60
N LYS A 5 -59.72 24.24 7.48
CA LYS A 5 -60.87 24.42 6.56
C LYS A 5 -60.28 24.91 5.22
N LEU A 6 -60.94 24.54 4.15
CA LEU A 6 -60.82 25.06 2.80
C LEU A 6 -60.87 26.56 2.69
N GLY A 7 -60.14 27.13 1.73
CA GLY A 7 -60.36 28.47 1.20
C GLY A 7 -60.31 28.46 -0.33
N LEU A 8 -61.51 28.57 -0.90
CA LEU A 8 -61.82 28.69 -2.33
C LEU A 8 -61.63 30.15 -2.81
N GLY A 9 -61.18 30.34 -4.07
CA GLY A 9 -61.59 31.52 -4.85
C GLY A 9 -60.44 32.42 -5.29
N GLN A 10 -60.08 32.49 -6.54
CA GLN A 10 -60.71 33.37 -7.52
C GLN A 10 -60.03 33.23 -8.89
N ARG A 11 -60.87 33.04 -9.89
CA ARG A 11 -60.51 33.10 -11.32
C ARG A 11 -60.43 34.57 -11.72
N PHE A 12 -59.32 34.94 -12.34
CA PHE A 12 -59.28 36.11 -13.23
C PHE A 12 -58.81 35.67 -14.61
N LEU A 13 -59.70 35.78 -15.53
CA LEU A 13 -59.49 35.65 -16.96
C LEU A 13 -59.01 36.99 -17.49
N VAL A 14 -57.80 37.08 -18.00
CA VAL A 14 -57.38 38.25 -18.79
C VAL A 14 -56.90 37.74 -20.15
N LEU A 15 -57.75 38.07 -21.13
CA LEU A 15 -57.37 38.03 -22.54
C LEU A 15 -56.44 39.20 -22.84
N GLY A 16 -55.27 38.97 -23.35
CA GLY A 16 -54.36 40.00 -23.82
C GLY A 16 -53.66 39.53 -25.11
N LEU A 17 -53.91 40.29 -26.15
CA LEU A 17 -53.51 40.10 -27.56
C LEU A 17 -51.97 39.93 -27.73
N GLY A 18 -51.70 39.27 -28.81
CA GLY A 18 -50.39 38.87 -29.31
C GLY A 18 -49.37 39.95 -29.60
N ALA A 19 -48.14 39.54 -29.47
CA ALA A 19 -47.02 40.08 -30.24
C ALA A 19 -46.06 38.92 -30.54
N ALA A 20 -45.97 38.60 -31.81
CA ALA A 20 -44.99 37.63 -32.30
C ALA A 20 -43.59 38.25 -32.27
N THR A 21 -42.73 37.77 -31.43
CA THR A 21 -41.31 38.06 -31.50
C THR A 21 -40.55 36.89 -32.10
N PRO A 22 -39.61 37.13 -33.03
CA PRO A 22 -38.87 36.07 -33.66
C PRO A 22 -37.88 35.44 -32.63
N ALA A 23 -38.00 34.14 -32.45
CA ALA A 23 -37.05 33.37 -31.66
C ALA A 23 -35.69 33.34 -32.39
N ALA A 24 -34.73 34.12 -31.89
CA ALA A 24 -33.37 33.94 -32.28
C ALA A 24 -32.85 32.68 -31.59
N LEU A 25 -32.60 31.60 -32.40
CA LEU A 25 -31.89 30.42 -31.98
C LEU A 25 -30.43 30.79 -31.67
N LEU A 26 -30.13 31.02 -30.41
CA LEU A 26 -28.78 31.01 -29.91
C LEU A 26 -28.34 29.54 -29.80
N MET A 27 -27.67 29.05 -30.87
CA MET A 27 -26.88 27.83 -30.79
C MET A 27 -25.72 28.09 -29.89
N GLY A 28 -25.88 27.80 -28.59
CA GLY A 28 -24.79 27.77 -27.63
C GLY A 28 -23.83 26.64 -27.98
N LEU A 29 -22.63 26.98 -28.47
CA LEU A 29 -21.52 26.05 -28.60
C LEU A 29 -21.16 25.57 -27.15
N LEU A 30 -21.61 24.36 -26.82
CA LEU A 30 -21.10 23.62 -25.65
C LEU A 30 -19.66 23.24 -25.96
N VAL A 31 -18.72 24.09 -25.55
CA VAL A 31 -17.30 23.73 -25.52
C VAL A 31 -17.12 22.72 -24.37
N PRO A 32 -16.75 21.47 -24.64
CA PRO A 32 -16.47 20.53 -23.55
C PRO A 32 -15.29 21.09 -22.75
N ALA A 33 -15.50 21.33 -21.45
CA ALA A 33 -14.42 21.65 -20.53
C ALA A 33 -13.47 20.45 -20.51
N ALA A 34 -12.28 20.64 -21.06
CA ALA A 34 -11.22 19.65 -20.97
C ALA A 34 -10.84 19.47 -19.49
N VAL A 35 -11.28 18.35 -18.91
CA VAL A 35 -10.87 17.96 -17.55
C VAL A 35 -9.38 17.59 -17.63
N HIS A 36 -8.53 18.52 -17.28
CA HIS A 36 -7.12 18.24 -17.11
C HIS A 36 -6.97 17.37 -15.87
N ALA A 37 -6.83 16.05 -16.07
CA ALA A 37 -6.47 15.13 -15.01
C ALA A 37 -5.10 15.59 -14.46
N LYS A 38 -5.09 16.09 -13.22
CA LYS A 38 -3.88 16.47 -12.53
C LYS A 38 -3.10 15.18 -12.27
N VAL A 39 -1.98 14.97 -13.00
CA VAL A 39 -1.07 13.86 -12.73
C VAL A 39 -0.56 14.05 -11.32
N ALA A 40 -0.86 13.10 -10.43
CA ALA A 40 -0.32 13.12 -9.08
C ALA A 40 1.22 13.04 -9.15
N PRO A 41 1.95 13.80 -8.33
CA PRO A 41 3.40 13.68 -8.27
C PRO A 41 3.79 12.24 -7.93
N LYS A 42 4.80 11.72 -8.64
CA LYS A 42 5.34 10.38 -8.35
C LYS A 42 5.92 10.38 -6.94
N ALA A 43 5.60 9.36 -6.15
CA ALA A 43 6.15 9.19 -4.82
C ALA A 43 7.69 9.10 -4.87
N PRO A 44 8.41 9.67 -3.88
CA PRO A 44 9.86 9.58 -3.82
C PRO A 44 10.31 8.14 -3.70
N SER A 45 11.44 7.80 -4.33
CA SER A 45 12.02 6.46 -4.27
C SER A 45 13.52 6.53 -4.03
N VAL A 46 14.04 5.54 -3.34
CA VAL A 46 15.46 5.35 -3.03
C VAL A 46 15.90 3.96 -3.49
N THR A 47 17.21 3.73 -3.58
CA THR A 47 17.75 2.39 -3.78
C THR A 47 18.36 1.93 -2.47
N ASP A 48 17.81 0.86 -1.91
CA ASP A 48 18.25 0.31 -0.64
C ASP A 48 18.87 -1.07 -0.81
N TYR A 49 19.65 -1.48 0.18
CA TYR A 49 19.98 -2.87 0.40
C TYR A 49 18.78 -3.53 1.08
N VAL A 50 18.07 -4.34 0.35
CA VAL A 50 16.88 -5.06 0.83
C VAL A 50 17.32 -6.46 1.25
N THR A 51 17.22 -6.74 2.54
CA THR A 51 17.43 -8.06 3.13
C THR A 51 16.11 -8.62 3.65
N PHE A 52 16.18 -9.84 4.16
CA PHE A 52 15.01 -10.51 4.70
C PHE A 52 15.38 -11.19 6.00
N TYR A 53 14.44 -11.23 6.92
CA TYR A 53 14.54 -11.95 8.17
C TYR A 53 13.25 -12.73 8.43
N GLY A 54 13.36 -13.75 9.25
CA GLY A 54 12.20 -14.58 9.58
C GLY A 54 12.23 -15.05 11.03
N TRP A 55 11.42 -16.05 11.31
CA TRP A 55 11.25 -16.57 12.67
C TRP A 55 12.57 -16.95 13.35
N VAL A 56 13.54 -17.48 12.59
CA VAL A 56 14.75 -18.09 13.16
C VAL A 56 15.86 -17.13 13.50
N ASP A 57 15.95 -16.04 12.78
CA ASP A 57 16.99 -15.01 12.91
C ASP A 57 16.47 -13.71 13.53
N ASN A 58 15.19 -13.63 13.81
CA ASN A 58 14.68 -12.60 14.72
C ASN A 58 15.29 -12.77 16.12
N SER A 59 15.47 -11.71 16.85
CA SER A 59 16.15 -11.73 18.16
C SER A 59 15.26 -11.20 19.30
N PRO A 60 14.70 -12.08 20.13
CA PRO A 60 14.83 -13.55 20.14
C PRO A 60 14.05 -14.19 18.99
N PRO A 61 14.37 -15.45 18.62
CA PRO A 61 13.63 -16.18 17.60
C PRO A 61 12.11 -16.15 17.85
N GLY A 62 11.35 -15.81 16.82
CA GLY A 62 9.91 -15.61 16.93
C GLY A 62 9.41 -14.50 16.01
N ALA A 63 8.13 -14.19 16.12
CA ALA A 63 7.50 -13.11 15.38
C ALA A 63 7.35 -11.81 16.23
N GLY A 64 8.15 -11.64 17.27
CA GLY A 64 8.14 -10.41 18.09
C GLY A 64 8.54 -9.20 17.24
N ILE A 65 7.95 -8.03 17.52
CA ILE A 65 8.26 -6.75 16.87
C ILE A 65 8.54 -5.68 17.92
N ALA A 66 9.33 -4.68 17.52
CA ALA A 66 9.74 -3.61 18.43
C ALA A 66 8.63 -2.59 18.70
N HIS A 67 7.77 -2.29 17.69
CA HIS A 67 6.75 -1.26 17.78
C HIS A 67 5.45 -1.66 17.06
N PRO A 68 4.47 -2.24 17.75
CA PRO A 68 3.17 -2.56 17.16
C PRO A 68 2.44 -1.33 16.61
N CYS A 69 2.07 -1.36 15.32
CA CYS A 69 1.26 -0.34 14.65
C CYS A 69 -0.12 -0.89 14.33
N ILE A 70 -0.17 -1.85 13.41
CA ILE A 70 -1.39 -2.56 13.04
C ILE A 70 -1.30 -4.04 13.40
N HIS A 71 -0.09 -4.59 13.54
CA HIS A 71 0.14 -5.96 13.95
C HIS A 71 0.61 -6.02 15.40
N GLN A 72 0.39 -7.15 16.07
CA GLN A 72 0.94 -7.46 17.40
C GLN A 72 2.21 -8.32 17.29
N GLN A 73 2.44 -8.88 16.12
CA GLN A 73 3.60 -9.70 15.74
C GLN A 73 3.92 -9.44 14.28
N ALA A 74 5.15 -9.73 13.86
CA ALA A 74 5.55 -9.61 12.46
C ALA A 74 4.64 -10.45 11.55
N GLY A 75 4.17 -9.85 10.47
CA GLY A 75 3.21 -10.46 9.56
C GLY A 75 2.72 -9.52 8.48
N GLY A 76 1.52 -9.77 7.97
CA GLY A 76 0.87 -9.01 6.91
C GLY A 76 0.84 -9.71 5.56
N THR A 77 -0.08 -9.28 4.68
CA THR A 77 -0.28 -9.86 3.34
C THR A 77 0.39 -9.07 2.22
N GLY A 78 0.89 -7.88 2.52
CA GLY A 78 1.54 -6.99 1.55
C GLY A 78 0.58 -6.07 0.81
N THR A 79 -0.68 -5.97 1.23
CA THR A 79 -1.60 -4.95 0.74
C THR A 79 -1.36 -3.61 1.44
N PHE A 80 -1.90 -2.52 0.92
CA PHE A 80 -1.80 -1.22 1.59
C PHE A 80 -2.50 -1.20 2.95
N SER A 81 -3.60 -1.94 3.11
CA SER A 81 -4.35 -2.04 4.38
C SER A 81 -3.75 -3.04 5.36
N ASP A 82 -2.99 -4.01 4.87
CA ASP A 82 -2.34 -5.07 5.63
C ASP A 82 -0.91 -5.29 5.07
N PRO A 83 -0.01 -4.29 5.24
CA PRO A 83 1.36 -4.37 4.76
C PRO A 83 2.18 -5.36 5.58
N VAL A 84 3.21 -5.95 4.99
CA VAL A 84 4.13 -6.82 5.72
C VAL A 84 5.00 -5.99 6.67
N THR A 85 5.31 -6.51 7.84
CA THR A 85 6.27 -5.90 8.77
C THR A 85 7.65 -5.75 8.12
N PHE A 86 8.33 -4.65 8.36
CA PHE A 86 9.75 -4.52 8.07
C PHE A 86 10.49 -3.87 9.25
N ALA A 87 11.79 -4.17 9.33
CA ALA A 87 12.73 -3.61 10.27
C ALA A 87 13.70 -2.66 9.56
N GLU A 88 14.07 -1.59 10.22
CA GLU A 88 15.15 -0.70 9.81
C GLU A 88 15.84 -0.08 11.02
N HIS A 89 16.96 0.62 10.78
CA HIS A 89 17.51 1.50 11.80
C HIS A 89 16.54 2.64 12.04
N ILE A 90 16.34 2.99 13.29
CA ILE A 90 15.36 4.01 13.71
C ILE A 90 15.45 5.26 12.81
N ASP A 91 14.30 5.68 12.29
CA ASP A 91 14.13 6.91 11.50
C ASP A 91 14.87 6.97 10.14
N LEU A 92 15.28 5.85 9.55
CA LEU A 92 15.95 5.86 8.26
C LEU A 92 15.03 6.38 7.13
N HIS A 93 13.85 5.80 6.98
CA HIS A 93 12.85 6.20 5.96
C HIS A 93 11.64 6.92 6.55
N GLY A 94 11.63 7.15 7.84
CA GLY A 94 10.57 7.85 8.54
C GLY A 94 10.24 7.24 9.91
N PRO A 95 9.25 7.79 10.59
CA PRO A 95 8.88 7.33 11.92
C PRO A 95 8.27 5.93 11.90
N TRP A 96 8.13 5.33 13.07
CA TRP A 96 7.31 4.13 13.26
C TRP A 96 5.97 4.23 12.54
N CYS A 97 5.48 3.11 12.02
CA CYS A 97 4.26 2.99 11.26
C CYS A 97 4.32 3.60 9.84
N GLN A 98 5.47 4.09 9.41
CA GLN A 98 5.67 4.52 8.02
C GLN A 98 5.53 3.34 7.08
N LYS A 99 4.84 3.55 5.95
CA LYS A 99 4.72 2.55 4.90
C LYS A 99 5.70 2.82 3.77
N ILE A 100 6.25 1.75 3.24
CA ILE A 100 7.03 1.71 2.01
C ILE A 100 6.39 0.72 1.04
N TYR A 101 6.76 0.81 -0.25
CA TYR A 101 6.38 -0.20 -1.25
C TYR A 101 7.63 -0.68 -1.97
N VAL A 102 7.73 -1.99 -2.15
CA VAL A 102 8.87 -2.63 -2.82
C VAL A 102 8.41 -3.20 -4.16
N PRO A 103 8.70 -2.52 -5.29
CA PRO A 103 8.12 -2.82 -6.59
C PRO A 103 8.42 -4.23 -7.11
N PHE A 104 9.64 -4.76 -6.88
CA PHE A 104 10.00 -6.09 -7.37
C PHE A 104 9.23 -7.21 -6.65
N LEU A 105 8.77 -6.97 -5.41
CA LEU A 105 7.92 -7.86 -4.65
C LEU A 105 6.43 -7.60 -4.87
N LYS A 106 6.08 -6.42 -5.41
CA LYS A 106 4.71 -5.92 -5.48
C LYS A 106 4.01 -5.97 -4.13
N LYS A 107 4.69 -5.50 -3.08
CA LYS A 107 4.18 -5.53 -1.71
C LYS A 107 4.41 -4.22 -0.99
N TYR A 108 3.44 -3.89 -0.14
CA TYR A 108 3.58 -2.85 0.88
C TYR A 108 4.18 -3.44 2.14
N PHE A 109 4.97 -2.61 2.82
CA PHE A 109 5.59 -2.92 4.10
C PHE A 109 5.33 -1.78 5.09
N ILE A 110 5.38 -2.08 6.38
CA ILE A 110 5.17 -1.14 7.47
C ILE A 110 6.28 -1.26 8.50
N HIS A 111 6.81 -0.11 8.93
CA HIS A 111 7.87 -0.04 9.93
C HIS A 111 7.32 -0.37 11.32
N GLU A 112 7.50 -1.60 11.75
CA GLU A 112 7.06 -2.11 13.06
C GLU A 112 8.19 -2.78 13.83
N ASP A 113 9.36 -2.95 13.21
CA ASP A 113 10.47 -3.63 13.85
C ASP A 113 11.78 -2.88 13.69
N GLN A 114 12.76 -3.19 14.53
CA GLN A 114 14.03 -2.51 14.58
C GLN A 114 15.17 -3.45 14.21
N CYS A 115 15.99 -3.02 13.28
CA CYS A 115 17.25 -3.65 12.96
C CYS A 115 18.40 -2.84 13.52
N ASN A 116 19.11 -3.38 14.55
CA ASN A 116 20.23 -2.68 15.18
C ASN A 116 21.40 -3.64 15.51
N PRO A 117 22.53 -3.58 14.80
CA PRO A 117 22.74 -2.89 13.53
C PRO A 117 22.30 -3.78 12.36
N CYS A 118 21.62 -3.25 11.37
CA CYS A 118 21.35 -3.95 10.12
C CYS A 118 22.67 -4.29 9.41
N GLY A 119 23.32 -5.38 9.81
CA GLY A 119 24.52 -5.91 9.16
C GLY A 119 25.70 -4.96 9.00
N GLY A 120 25.74 -3.84 9.75
CA GLY A 120 26.83 -2.86 9.63
C GLY A 120 26.84 -2.06 8.33
N VAL A 121 25.82 -2.16 7.51
CA VAL A 121 25.66 -1.33 6.30
C VAL A 121 25.05 -0.01 6.74
N PRO A 122 25.80 1.09 6.73
CA PRO A 122 25.27 2.39 7.11
C PRO A 122 24.30 2.88 6.03
N ASN A 123 23.12 3.28 6.46
CA ASN A 123 22.20 4.11 5.68
C ASN A 123 21.75 3.49 4.35
N ASN A 124 20.49 3.20 4.20
CA ASN A 124 19.79 2.58 3.10
C ASN A 124 19.72 1.04 3.19
N HIS A 125 19.25 0.54 4.33
CA HIS A 125 19.02 -0.88 4.55
C HIS A 125 17.65 -1.10 5.17
N VAL A 126 16.82 -1.88 4.51
CA VAL A 126 15.55 -2.37 5.03
C VAL A 126 15.57 -3.89 5.11
N ASP A 127 15.07 -4.43 6.21
CA ASP A 127 15.02 -5.86 6.47
C ASP A 127 13.55 -6.31 6.53
N LEU A 128 13.13 -7.12 5.58
CA LEU A 128 11.73 -7.43 5.32
C LEU A 128 11.35 -8.77 5.97
N TRP A 129 10.24 -8.79 6.72
CA TRP A 129 9.74 -10.03 7.31
C TRP A 129 9.34 -11.03 6.23
N MET A 130 9.99 -12.20 6.23
CA MET A 130 9.73 -13.26 5.26
C MET A 130 8.73 -14.29 5.75
N GLY A 131 8.62 -14.49 7.06
CA GLY A 131 7.72 -15.50 7.63
C GLY A 131 8.44 -16.56 8.47
N GLY A 132 7.94 -17.79 8.37
CA GLY A 132 8.37 -18.88 9.23
C GLY A 132 7.48 -19.04 10.47
N ASP A 133 7.71 -20.10 11.22
CA ASP A 133 7.04 -20.41 12.48
C ASP A 133 7.99 -21.14 13.46
N ALA A 134 7.46 -21.63 14.58
CA ALA A 134 8.28 -22.30 15.58
C ALA A 134 8.99 -23.56 15.05
N ALA A 135 8.47 -24.24 14.01
CA ALA A 135 9.14 -25.38 13.38
C ALA A 135 10.34 -24.94 12.57
N SER A 136 10.36 -23.68 12.10
CA SER A 136 11.51 -23.11 11.36
C SER A 136 12.81 -23.04 12.18
N THR A 137 12.77 -23.24 13.49
CA THR A 137 13.97 -23.39 14.33
C THR A 137 14.75 -24.67 14.06
N HIS A 138 14.15 -25.65 13.35
CA HIS A 138 14.72 -26.95 13.09
C HIS A 138 14.93 -27.20 11.59
N ASN A 139 15.93 -28.03 11.25
CA ASN A 139 16.13 -28.48 9.87
C ASN A 139 15.06 -29.54 9.49
N PRO A 140 14.61 -29.59 8.22
CA PRO A 140 15.13 -28.86 7.06
C PRO A 140 14.55 -27.41 6.90
N GLU A 141 13.50 -27.05 7.64
CA GLU A 141 12.79 -25.80 7.46
C GLU A 141 13.69 -24.57 7.69
N LYS A 142 14.51 -24.60 8.75
CA LYS A 142 15.49 -23.54 9.02
C LYS A 142 16.35 -23.22 7.80
N ARG A 143 16.91 -24.26 7.16
CA ARG A 143 17.76 -24.05 5.98
C ARG A 143 16.98 -23.51 4.78
N ALA A 144 15.73 -23.95 4.63
CA ALA A 144 14.89 -23.49 3.54
C ALA A 144 14.53 -22.00 3.70
N LEU A 145 14.21 -21.57 4.92
CA LEU A 145 13.90 -20.17 5.23
C LEU A 145 15.14 -19.29 4.97
N LEU A 146 16.28 -19.60 5.59
CA LEU A 146 17.52 -18.83 5.40
C LEU A 146 17.95 -18.78 3.93
N HIS A 147 17.82 -19.90 3.19
CA HIS A 147 18.12 -19.91 1.76
C HIS A 147 17.16 -19.00 0.97
N CYS A 148 15.89 -18.93 1.39
CA CYS A 148 14.92 -18.05 0.77
C CYS A 148 15.26 -16.56 1.00
N GLU A 149 15.68 -16.20 2.19
CA GLU A 149 16.14 -14.87 2.55
C GLU A 149 17.35 -14.44 1.70
N ASP A 150 18.37 -15.30 1.62
CA ASP A 150 19.56 -15.07 0.77
C ASP A 150 19.18 -14.90 -0.71
N LYS A 151 18.28 -15.73 -1.21
CA LYS A 151 17.83 -15.69 -2.61
C LYS A 151 17.23 -14.32 -2.97
N TRP A 152 16.51 -13.71 -2.06
CA TRP A 152 15.79 -12.47 -2.31
C TRP A 152 16.58 -11.21 -1.96
N THR A 153 17.66 -11.33 -1.18
CA THR A 153 18.52 -10.22 -0.75
C THR A 153 19.21 -9.56 -1.95
N ARG A 154 19.02 -8.25 -2.09
CA ARG A 154 19.55 -7.44 -3.20
C ARG A 154 19.47 -5.94 -2.96
N HIS A 155 20.19 -5.16 -3.75
CA HIS A 155 19.87 -3.74 -3.91
C HIS A 155 18.62 -3.58 -4.78
N ALA A 156 17.63 -2.84 -4.29
CA ALA A 156 16.37 -2.64 -5.00
C ALA A 156 15.76 -1.27 -4.73
N MET A 157 14.87 -0.86 -5.62
CA MET A 157 14.08 0.35 -5.43
C MET A 157 13.04 0.15 -4.32
N VAL A 158 12.99 1.13 -3.42
CA VAL A 158 11.98 1.28 -2.37
C VAL A 158 11.26 2.60 -2.59
N VAL A 159 9.94 2.57 -2.66
CA VAL A 159 9.09 3.76 -2.81
C VAL A 159 8.66 4.22 -1.44
N LEU A 160 9.00 5.46 -1.09
CA LEU A 160 8.65 6.09 0.19
C LEU A 160 7.28 6.76 0.06
N HIS A 161 6.47 6.72 1.12
CA HIS A 161 5.11 7.28 1.13
C HIS A 161 4.28 6.85 -0.09
N PRO A 162 4.19 5.53 -0.38
CA PRO A 162 3.55 5.04 -1.60
C PRO A 162 2.06 5.36 -1.62
N PRO A 163 1.48 5.62 -2.81
CA PRO A 163 0.03 5.68 -2.95
C PRO A 163 -0.58 4.29 -2.70
N SER A 164 -1.86 4.25 -2.33
CA SER A 164 -2.54 3.00 -1.93
C SER A 164 -2.93 2.08 -3.09
N ASN A 165 -2.64 2.45 -4.32
CA ASN A 165 -3.08 1.76 -5.53
C ASN A 165 -1.95 1.14 -6.37
N GLU A 166 -0.77 0.93 -5.76
CA GLU A 166 0.28 0.16 -6.43
C GLU A 166 -0.14 -1.30 -6.65
N PRO A 167 0.37 -1.97 -7.69
CA PRO A 167 0.10 -3.39 -7.93
C PRO A 167 0.48 -4.26 -6.74
N VAL A 168 -0.36 -5.23 -6.36
CA VAL A 168 -0.12 -6.09 -5.19
C VAL A 168 -0.08 -7.56 -5.58
N ASP A 169 0.92 -8.28 -5.06
CA ASP A 169 0.99 -9.73 -5.02
C ASP A 169 0.93 -10.17 -3.55
N THR A 170 -0.16 -10.85 -3.17
CA THR A 170 -0.37 -11.33 -1.80
C THR A 170 0.22 -12.71 -1.53
N THR A 171 0.86 -13.35 -2.52
CA THR A 171 1.56 -14.63 -2.31
C THR A 171 2.59 -14.48 -1.19
N PRO A 172 2.58 -15.30 -0.15
CA PRO A 172 3.63 -15.27 0.87
C PRO A 172 5.01 -15.43 0.24
N MET A 173 6.03 -14.79 0.79
CA MET A 173 7.42 -14.96 0.32
C MET A 173 7.97 -16.34 0.70
N PHE A 174 7.60 -16.82 1.88
CA PHE A 174 7.90 -18.15 2.35
C PHE A 174 6.65 -18.80 2.94
N THR A 175 6.46 -20.09 2.66
CA THR A 175 5.42 -20.90 3.30
C THR A 175 6.08 -22.14 3.92
N PRO A 176 5.95 -22.33 5.25
CA PRO A 176 6.40 -23.53 5.91
C PRO A 176 5.84 -24.79 5.25
N PRO A 177 6.56 -25.93 5.25
CA PRO A 177 7.87 -26.08 5.88
C PRO A 177 9.05 -25.61 5.03
N THR A 178 8.96 -25.53 3.70
CA THR A 178 10.15 -25.32 2.87
C THR A 178 9.91 -24.56 1.57
N THR A 179 8.73 -24.00 1.37
CA THR A 179 8.37 -23.40 0.09
C THR A 179 8.79 -21.94 0.04
N CYS A 180 9.83 -21.64 -0.71
CA CYS A 180 10.24 -20.30 -1.09
C CYS A 180 9.52 -19.90 -2.38
N HIS A 181 8.62 -18.93 -2.29
CA HIS A 181 7.88 -18.44 -3.46
C HIS A 181 8.73 -17.46 -4.26
N GLY A 182 8.67 -17.57 -5.59
CA GLY A 182 9.25 -16.58 -6.48
C GLY A 182 8.38 -15.32 -6.50
N GLY A 183 8.98 -14.14 -6.37
CA GLY A 183 8.27 -12.90 -6.70
C GLY A 183 7.95 -12.88 -8.19
N SER A 184 6.75 -12.48 -8.57
CA SER A 184 6.31 -12.39 -9.97
C SER A 184 6.98 -11.21 -10.71
N GLY A 185 8.29 -11.10 -10.60
CA GLY A 185 9.08 -10.00 -11.15
C GLY A 185 10.43 -10.41 -11.73
N ASP A 186 10.75 -11.70 -11.75
CA ASP A 186 12.02 -12.20 -12.29
C ASP A 186 12.04 -12.29 -13.82
N ASN A 187 11.61 -11.24 -14.50
CA ASN A 187 11.95 -11.07 -15.90
C ASN A 187 12.87 -9.85 -16.06
N GLY A 188 14.17 -10.11 -15.95
CA GLY A 188 15.14 -9.29 -16.62
C GLY A 188 15.93 -8.31 -15.76
N GLY A 189 17.16 -8.62 -15.64
CA GLY A 189 18.23 -7.74 -15.19
C GLY A 189 19.49 -8.52 -14.98
N SER A 190 20.04 -9.09 -16.05
CA SER A 190 21.47 -9.42 -16.12
C SER A 190 22.30 -8.16 -16.28
#